data_ba2a5d0d222dc577e7aadfb4ae030752
#
_entry.id   ba2a5d0d222dc577e7aadfb4ae030752
#
_cell.length_a   1.000
_cell.length_b   1.000
_cell.length_c   1.000
_cell.angle_alpha   90.00
_cell.angle_beta   90.00
_cell.angle_gamma   90.00
#
_symmetry.space_group_name_H-M   'P 1'
#
loop_
_entity.id
_entity.type
_entity.pdbx_description
1 polymer ?
#
loop_
_entity_poly.entity_id
_entity_poly.type
_entity_poly.pdbx_seq_one_letter_code
_entity_poly.pdbx_strand_id
1 'polypeptide(L)'
;MRLPTLTFEQLDARQKETWSKHAERRDKPVGPYLTWLHSPDLMDKVSPLSNYFRFDCNLPVRLREFGLCVVSRFWDAQYSWSAHVDKAIAAGVPADVMKDIAAGRKPSFKADDERIYYTFAMEILESHFVSEKTFDEARKHFGEKALVDLIGAVGYFSMLSIVLNASETDLNREPPFADVRGYKKT
;
A
#
# COMPACT_ATOMS: atom_id res chain seq x y z
N MET A 1 -2.68 5.24 -18.02
CA MET A 1 -1.32 5.06 -17.46
C MET A 1 -0.31 5.78 -18.36
N ARG A 2 0.75 6.41 -17.81
CA ARG A 2 1.77 7.15 -18.59
C ARG A 2 2.74 6.24 -19.34
N LEU A 3 3.04 5.06 -18.80
CA LEU A 3 3.82 4.04 -19.49
C LEU A 3 2.88 3.07 -20.20
N PRO A 4 3.25 2.51 -21.37
CA PRO A 4 2.42 1.56 -22.08
C PRO A 4 2.20 0.30 -21.24
N THR A 5 0.96 -0.19 -21.19
CA THR A 5 0.67 -1.51 -20.60
C THR A 5 1.10 -2.58 -21.59
N LEU A 6 2.14 -3.34 -21.24
CA LEU A 6 2.67 -4.41 -22.08
C LEU A 6 1.82 -5.68 -21.90
N THR A 7 1.43 -6.30 -23.02
CA THR A 7 0.90 -7.68 -22.99
C THR A 7 2.06 -8.68 -22.90
N PHE A 8 1.77 -9.92 -22.50
CA PHE A 8 2.82 -10.94 -22.36
C PHE A 8 3.59 -11.17 -23.68
N GLU A 9 2.92 -11.07 -24.82
CA GLU A 9 3.49 -11.24 -26.16
C GLU A 9 4.49 -10.12 -26.51
N GLN A 10 4.27 -8.92 -26.01
CA GLN A 10 5.12 -7.73 -26.24
C GLN A 10 6.37 -7.69 -25.35
N LEU A 11 6.43 -8.57 -24.34
CA LEU A 11 7.56 -8.61 -23.42
C LEU A 11 8.81 -9.18 -24.10
N ASP A 12 9.97 -8.61 -23.79
CA ASP A 12 11.25 -9.23 -24.08
C ASP A 12 11.53 -10.46 -23.19
N ALA A 13 12.63 -11.16 -23.45
CA ALA A 13 12.96 -12.39 -22.71
C ALA A 13 13.16 -12.15 -21.20
N ARG A 14 13.79 -11.03 -20.82
CA ARG A 14 14.04 -10.68 -19.41
C ARG A 14 12.76 -10.31 -18.69
N GLN A 15 11.90 -9.55 -19.33
CA GLN A 15 10.58 -9.20 -18.80
C GLN A 15 9.68 -10.43 -18.61
N LYS A 16 9.72 -11.39 -19.57
CA LYS A 16 8.97 -12.66 -19.46
C LYS A 16 9.45 -13.51 -18.30
N GLU A 17 10.75 -13.60 -18.08
CA GLU A 17 11.32 -14.27 -16.91
C GLU A 17 10.81 -13.66 -15.61
N THR A 18 10.87 -12.34 -15.46
CA THR A 18 10.39 -11.61 -14.27
C THR A 18 8.89 -11.76 -14.07
N TRP A 19 8.10 -11.70 -15.15
CA TRP A 19 6.66 -11.98 -15.09
C TRP A 19 6.38 -13.37 -14.54
N SER A 20 7.08 -14.39 -15.04
CA SER A 20 6.90 -15.77 -14.60
C SER A 20 7.23 -15.95 -13.12
N LYS A 21 8.35 -15.40 -12.66
CA LYS A 21 8.72 -15.37 -11.23
C LYS A 21 7.67 -14.69 -10.35
N HIS A 22 7.11 -13.59 -10.82
CA HIS A 22 6.04 -12.90 -10.11
C HIS A 22 4.79 -13.78 -9.99
N ALA A 23 4.45 -14.51 -11.05
CA ALA A 23 3.27 -15.37 -11.12
C ALA A 23 3.37 -16.62 -10.23
N GLU A 24 4.55 -17.03 -9.76
CA GLU A 24 4.71 -18.18 -8.86
C GLU A 24 3.95 -18.03 -7.53
N ARG A 25 3.83 -16.82 -7.00
CA ARG A 25 3.11 -16.54 -5.74
C ARG A 25 1.90 -15.62 -5.92
N ARG A 26 1.69 -15.12 -7.12
CA ARG A 26 0.61 -14.18 -7.48
C ARG A 26 0.10 -14.53 -8.87
N ASP A 27 -1.04 -13.98 -9.21
CA ASP A 27 -1.50 -13.98 -10.61
C ASP A 27 -0.63 -13.05 -11.48
N LYS A 28 -1.11 -12.74 -12.67
CA LYS A 28 -0.47 -11.77 -13.56
C LYS A 28 -0.14 -10.45 -12.86
N PRO A 29 0.92 -9.75 -13.25
CA PRO A 29 1.23 -8.42 -12.76
C PRO A 29 0.06 -7.45 -12.95
N VAL A 30 -0.26 -6.69 -11.90
CA VAL A 30 -1.30 -5.66 -11.91
C VAL A 30 -0.82 -4.44 -11.12
N GLY A 31 -1.45 -3.29 -11.34
CA GLY A 31 -1.12 -2.07 -10.60
C GLY A 31 0.34 -1.65 -10.76
N PRO A 32 1.09 -1.48 -9.66
CA PRO A 32 2.48 -1.00 -9.70
C PRO A 32 3.41 -1.95 -10.45
N TYR A 33 3.08 -3.24 -10.52
CA TYR A 33 3.92 -4.23 -11.22
C TYR A 33 3.92 -4.03 -12.73
N LEU A 34 2.85 -3.46 -13.31
CA LEU A 34 2.83 -3.07 -14.73
C LEU A 34 3.88 -1.99 -15.02
N THR A 35 4.07 -1.06 -14.09
CA THR A 35 5.12 -0.04 -14.18
C THR A 35 6.50 -0.65 -13.97
N TRP A 36 6.69 -1.46 -12.93
CA TRP A 36 7.99 -2.09 -12.65
C TRP A 36 8.44 -3.09 -13.70
N LEU A 37 7.53 -3.65 -14.49
CA LEU A 37 7.87 -4.55 -15.59
C LEU A 37 8.72 -3.86 -16.67
N HIS A 38 8.71 -2.53 -16.76
CA HIS A 38 9.64 -1.75 -17.59
C HIS A 38 11.07 -1.71 -17.03
N SER A 39 11.25 -2.14 -15.77
CA SER A 39 12.56 -2.31 -15.11
C SER A 39 12.58 -3.66 -14.40
N PRO A 40 12.74 -4.77 -15.14
CA PRO A 40 12.60 -6.13 -14.61
C PRO A 40 13.56 -6.41 -13.45
N ASP A 41 14.77 -5.84 -13.47
CA ASP A 41 15.74 -6.01 -12.38
C ASP A 41 15.27 -5.34 -11.07
N LEU A 42 14.58 -4.20 -11.15
CA LEU A 42 13.93 -3.58 -10.00
C LEU A 42 12.75 -4.42 -9.52
N MET A 43 11.92 -4.89 -10.46
CA MET A 43 10.75 -5.73 -10.12
C MET A 43 11.17 -7.01 -9.41
N ASP A 44 12.27 -7.65 -9.80
CA ASP A 44 12.83 -8.84 -9.14
C ASP A 44 13.28 -8.58 -7.70
N LYS A 45 13.64 -7.33 -7.34
CA LYS A 45 13.98 -6.95 -5.96
C LYS A 45 12.72 -6.58 -5.15
N VAL A 46 11.77 -5.93 -5.78
CA VAL A 46 10.56 -5.44 -5.11
C VAL A 46 9.53 -6.56 -4.88
N SER A 47 9.40 -7.51 -5.82
CA SER A 47 8.42 -8.59 -5.69
C SER A 47 8.59 -9.46 -4.44
N PRO A 48 9.80 -9.91 -4.04
CA PRO A 48 9.99 -10.60 -2.78
C PRO A 48 9.62 -9.77 -1.56
N LEU A 49 9.99 -8.48 -1.54
CA LEU A 49 9.63 -7.57 -0.45
C LEU A 49 8.11 -7.39 -0.34
N SER A 50 7.45 -7.26 -1.48
CA SER A 50 5.99 -7.20 -1.55
C SER A 50 5.33 -8.48 -1.03
N ASN A 51 5.88 -9.65 -1.37
CA ASN A 51 5.39 -10.93 -0.88
C ASN A 51 5.54 -11.03 0.63
N TYR A 52 6.66 -10.55 1.19
CA TYR A 52 6.88 -10.49 2.62
C TYR A 52 5.77 -9.70 3.34
N PHE A 53 5.51 -8.45 2.94
CA PHE A 53 4.45 -7.64 3.57
C PHE A 53 3.04 -8.18 3.33
N ARG A 54 2.81 -8.88 2.23
CA ARG A 54 1.48 -9.44 1.93
C ARG A 54 1.20 -10.75 2.66
N PHE A 55 2.20 -11.62 2.82
CA PHE A 55 1.98 -13.00 3.25
C PHE A 55 2.74 -13.38 4.52
N ASP A 56 3.93 -12.84 4.73
CA ASP A 56 4.92 -13.42 5.64
C ASP A 56 5.23 -12.55 6.87
N CYS A 57 4.92 -11.25 6.86
CA CYS A 57 5.22 -10.35 7.99
C CYS A 57 4.35 -10.61 9.22
N ASN A 58 4.78 -10.11 10.37
CA ASN A 58 4.13 -10.40 11.67
C ASN A 58 2.88 -9.56 11.95
N LEU A 59 2.52 -8.64 11.06
CA LEU A 59 1.29 -7.88 11.20
C LEU A 59 0.08 -8.73 10.77
N PRO A 60 -1.02 -8.74 11.53
CA PRO A 60 -2.26 -9.38 11.12
C PRO A 60 -2.76 -8.84 9.77
N VAL A 61 -3.45 -9.67 8.98
CA VAL A 61 -4.01 -9.26 7.66
C VAL A 61 -4.80 -7.96 7.77
N ARG A 62 -5.62 -7.81 8.81
CA ARG A 62 -6.41 -6.61 9.09
C ARG A 62 -5.53 -5.35 9.15
N LEU A 63 -4.44 -5.38 9.92
CA LEU A 63 -3.54 -4.24 10.06
C LEU A 63 -2.69 -3.97 8.81
N ARG A 64 -2.36 -5.01 8.03
CA ARG A 64 -1.67 -4.85 6.74
C ARG A 64 -2.54 -4.11 5.73
N GLU A 65 -3.79 -4.54 5.55
CA GLU A 65 -4.74 -3.89 4.64
C GLU A 65 -5.12 -2.49 5.12
N PHE A 66 -5.32 -2.31 6.43
CA PHE A 66 -5.56 -1.02 7.07
C PHE A 66 -4.40 -0.04 6.83
N GLY A 67 -3.18 -0.44 7.17
CA GLY A 67 -1.99 0.40 7.02
C GLY A 67 -1.72 0.79 5.58
N LEU A 68 -1.96 -0.14 4.63
CA LEU A 68 -1.87 0.16 3.22
C LEU A 68 -2.87 1.26 2.81
N CYS A 69 -4.11 1.18 3.30
CA CYS A 69 -5.12 2.22 3.06
C CYS A 69 -4.74 3.57 3.69
N VAL A 70 -4.24 3.59 4.94
CA VAL A 70 -3.77 4.82 5.60
C VAL A 70 -2.70 5.50 4.76
N VAL A 71 -1.66 4.76 4.37
CA VAL A 71 -0.57 5.29 3.54
C VAL A 71 -1.07 5.71 2.16
N SER A 72 -1.96 4.92 1.55
CA SER A 72 -2.55 5.26 0.24
C SER A 72 -3.31 6.59 0.29
N ARG A 73 -4.07 6.86 1.37
CA ARG A 73 -4.78 8.13 1.52
C ARG A 73 -3.83 9.30 1.74
N PHE A 74 -2.78 9.11 2.54
CA PHE A 74 -1.76 10.15 2.73
C PHE A 74 -1.13 10.59 1.40
N TRP A 75 -0.82 9.63 0.51
CA TRP A 75 -0.26 9.88 -0.81
C TRP A 75 -1.31 10.16 -1.89
N ASP A 76 -2.60 10.20 -1.56
CA ASP A 76 -3.71 10.29 -2.53
C ASP A 76 -3.66 9.21 -3.63
N ALA A 77 -3.13 8.04 -3.29
CA ALA A 77 -2.96 6.91 -4.20
C ALA A 77 -4.29 6.15 -4.40
N GLN A 78 -5.14 6.70 -5.26
CA GLN A 78 -6.50 6.22 -5.47
C GLN A 78 -6.58 4.77 -5.93
N TYR A 79 -5.65 4.33 -6.79
CA TYR A 79 -5.59 2.93 -7.24
C TYR A 79 -5.34 1.98 -6.06
N SER A 80 -4.32 2.28 -5.24
CA SER A 80 -3.95 1.46 -4.09
C SER A 80 -5.09 1.39 -3.07
N TRP A 81 -5.70 2.52 -2.74
CA TRP A 81 -6.89 2.57 -1.89
C TRP A 81 -8.02 1.68 -2.44
N SER A 82 -8.40 1.87 -3.71
CA SER A 82 -9.50 1.14 -4.35
C SER A 82 -9.28 -0.37 -4.39
N ALA A 83 -8.02 -0.82 -4.46
CA ALA A 83 -7.68 -2.23 -4.49
C ALA A 83 -7.72 -2.90 -3.10
N HIS A 84 -7.72 -2.11 -2.01
CA HIS A 84 -7.48 -2.60 -0.65
C HIS A 84 -8.57 -2.25 0.37
N VAL A 85 -9.37 -1.19 0.17
CA VAL A 85 -10.38 -0.75 1.14
C VAL A 85 -11.40 -1.84 1.46
N ASP A 86 -11.91 -2.53 0.46
CA ASP A 86 -12.90 -3.61 0.67
C ASP A 86 -12.27 -4.81 1.41
N LYS A 87 -10.97 -5.07 1.18
CA LYS A 87 -10.23 -6.13 1.89
C LYS A 87 -9.97 -5.76 3.34
N ALA A 88 -9.68 -4.48 3.63
CA ALA A 88 -9.54 -3.99 5.00
C ALA A 88 -10.85 -4.16 5.77
N ILE A 89 -11.98 -3.79 5.18
CA ILE A 89 -13.31 -3.97 5.77
C ILE A 89 -13.63 -5.46 5.97
N ALA A 90 -13.39 -6.29 4.95
CA ALA A 90 -13.59 -7.74 5.04
C ALA A 90 -12.69 -8.41 6.09
N ALA A 91 -11.49 -7.86 6.34
CA ALA A 91 -10.59 -8.31 7.40
C ALA A 91 -10.98 -7.81 8.80
N GLY A 92 -12.03 -7.00 8.93
CA GLY A 92 -12.59 -6.54 10.21
C GLY A 92 -12.27 -5.10 10.59
N VAL A 93 -11.70 -4.29 9.70
CA VAL A 93 -11.60 -2.84 9.94
C VAL A 93 -12.99 -2.21 9.82
N PRO A 94 -13.45 -1.42 10.81
CA PRO A 94 -14.77 -0.80 10.76
C PRO A 94 -14.94 0.12 9.55
N ALA A 95 -16.08 0.00 8.85
CA ALA A 95 -16.34 0.78 7.64
C ALA A 95 -16.41 2.29 7.87
N ASP A 96 -16.83 2.72 9.07
CA ASP A 96 -16.85 4.12 9.50
C ASP A 96 -15.43 4.69 9.63
N VAL A 97 -14.48 3.91 10.17
CA VAL A 97 -13.05 4.26 10.21
C VAL A 97 -12.51 4.47 8.78
N MET A 98 -12.79 3.54 7.86
CA MET A 98 -12.34 3.67 6.47
C MET A 98 -12.97 4.87 5.77
N LYS A 99 -14.25 5.17 6.05
CA LYS A 99 -14.95 6.34 5.52
C LYS A 99 -14.34 7.66 6.01
N ASP A 100 -13.95 7.73 7.29
CA ASP A 100 -13.30 8.92 7.84
C ASP A 100 -11.91 9.13 7.21
N ILE A 101 -11.11 8.07 7.08
CA ILE A 101 -9.81 8.14 6.39
C ILE A 101 -9.99 8.60 4.95
N ALA A 102 -10.93 8.02 4.18
CA ALA A 102 -11.19 8.41 2.80
C ALA A 102 -11.53 9.91 2.68
N ALA A 103 -12.28 10.44 3.65
CA ALA A 103 -12.65 11.85 3.70
C ALA A 103 -11.56 12.78 4.28
N GLY A 104 -10.36 12.27 4.54
CA GLY A 104 -9.26 13.05 5.13
C GLY A 104 -9.51 13.45 6.59
N ARG A 105 -10.42 12.79 7.28
CA ARG A 105 -10.72 13.05 8.70
C ARG A 105 -9.99 12.04 9.58
N LYS A 106 -9.60 12.49 10.77
CA LYS A 106 -9.07 11.58 11.79
C LYS A 106 -10.19 10.67 12.30
N PRO A 107 -10.05 9.33 12.19
CA PRO A 107 -11.07 8.41 12.66
C PRO A 107 -11.18 8.35 14.20
N SER A 108 -12.35 7.88 14.68
CA SER A 108 -12.51 7.43 16.05
C SER A 108 -12.29 5.91 16.11
N PHE A 109 -11.26 5.48 16.81
CA PHE A 109 -10.89 4.07 16.91
C PHE A 109 -11.48 3.40 18.14
N LYS A 110 -12.03 2.20 17.97
CA LYS A 110 -12.44 1.31 19.06
C LYS A 110 -11.35 0.30 19.43
N ALA A 111 -10.50 -0.06 18.46
CA ALA A 111 -9.39 -0.98 18.62
C ALA A 111 -8.07 -0.21 18.82
N ASP A 112 -7.35 -0.55 19.88
CA ASP A 112 -6.09 0.12 20.22
C ASP A 112 -5.00 -0.12 19.17
N ASP A 113 -4.94 -1.30 18.59
CA ASP A 113 -3.94 -1.63 17.57
C ASP A 113 -4.12 -0.81 16.27
N GLU A 114 -5.36 -0.53 15.85
CA GLU A 114 -5.65 0.38 14.73
C GLU A 114 -5.26 1.81 15.07
N ARG A 115 -5.60 2.28 16.27
CA ARG A 115 -5.25 3.61 16.76
C ARG A 115 -3.74 3.81 16.81
N ILE A 116 -3.02 2.85 17.39
CA ILE A 116 -1.56 2.91 17.54
C ILE A 116 -0.90 2.88 16.16
N TYR A 117 -1.33 1.96 15.28
CA TYR A 117 -0.83 1.90 13.91
C TYR A 117 -1.04 3.22 13.17
N TYR A 118 -2.26 3.75 13.20
CA TYR A 118 -2.62 5.00 12.54
C TYR A 118 -1.76 6.17 13.06
N THR A 119 -1.67 6.31 14.39
CA THR A 119 -0.89 7.39 15.00
C THR A 119 0.58 7.31 14.60
N PHE A 120 1.18 6.12 14.66
CA PHE A 120 2.56 5.90 14.25
C PHE A 120 2.79 6.21 12.77
N ALA A 121 1.93 5.68 11.89
CA ALA A 121 2.05 5.89 10.45
C ALA A 121 1.89 7.36 10.07
N MET A 122 0.89 8.06 10.64
CA MET A 122 0.68 9.47 10.33
C MET A 122 1.80 10.35 10.89
N GLU A 123 2.28 10.08 12.11
CA GLU A 123 3.36 10.86 12.69
C GLU A 123 4.64 10.77 11.84
N ILE A 124 5.04 9.57 11.39
CA ILE A 124 6.22 9.42 10.52
C ILE A 124 6.00 10.04 9.13
N LEU A 125 4.79 9.93 8.57
CA LEU A 125 4.49 10.47 7.24
C LEU A 125 4.41 12.00 7.23
N GLU A 126 3.86 12.62 8.30
CA GLU A 126 3.68 14.07 8.38
C GLU A 126 4.92 14.80 8.89
N SER A 127 5.57 14.26 9.93
CA SER A 127 6.71 14.91 10.59
C SER A 127 8.08 14.34 10.21
N HIS A 128 8.12 13.21 9.51
CA HIS A 128 9.32 12.45 9.13
C HIS A 128 10.06 11.79 10.31
N PHE A 129 9.54 11.93 11.51
CA PHE A 129 10.05 11.35 12.74
C PHE A 129 8.88 10.78 13.54
N VAL A 130 9.20 9.89 14.50
CA VAL A 130 8.24 9.37 15.46
C VAL A 130 8.69 9.82 16.84
N SER A 131 7.77 10.38 17.64
CA SER A 131 8.07 10.74 19.02
C SER A 131 8.36 9.52 19.88
N GLU A 132 9.18 9.70 20.94
CA GLU A 132 9.49 8.63 21.88
C GLU A 132 8.23 7.98 22.46
N LYS A 133 7.24 8.80 22.81
CA LYS A 133 5.94 8.34 23.32
C LYS A 133 5.24 7.39 22.33
N THR A 134 5.10 7.79 21.07
CA THR A 134 4.45 6.98 20.04
C THR A 134 5.23 5.72 19.73
N PHE A 135 6.56 5.83 19.70
CA PHE A 135 7.44 4.69 19.48
C PHE A 135 7.32 3.66 20.59
N ASP A 136 7.37 4.10 21.86
CA ASP A 136 7.28 3.21 23.03
C ASP A 136 5.90 2.57 23.14
N GLU A 137 4.83 3.29 22.85
CA GLU A 137 3.46 2.74 22.82
C GLU A 137 3.36 1.64 21.77
N ALA A 138 3.86 1.87 20.55
CA ALA A 138 3.85 0.89 19.47
C ALA A 138 4.74 -0.32 19.80
N ARG A 139 5.94 -0.11 20.37
CA ARG A 139 6.84 -1.18 20.80
C ARG A 139 6.20 -2.06 21.88
N LYS A 140 5.56 -1.43 22.88
CA LYS A 140 4.87 -2.15 23.96
C LYS A 140 3.70 -2.99 23.44
N HIS A 141 2.96 -2.46 22.46
CA HIS A 141 1.78 -3.13 21.95
C HIS A 141 2.11 -4.25 20.96
N PHE A 142 2.99 -3.99 19.97
CA PHE A 142 3.29 -4.93 18.89
C PHE A 142 4.51 -5.82 19.14
N GLY A 143 5.39 -5.41 20.04
CA GLY A 143 6.73 -6.01 20.18
C GLY A 143 7.67 -5.54 19.07
N GLU A 144 8.97 -5.77 19.27
CA GLU A 144 10.01 -5.22 18.39
C GLU A 144 9.89 -5.72 16.94
N LYS A 145 9.63 -7.00 16.73
CA LYS A 145 9.56 -7.59 15.40
C LYS A 145 8.42 -7.00 14.57
N ALA A 146 7.20 -6.95 15.13
CA ALA A 146 6.06 -6.40 14.41
C ALA A 146 6.14 -4.87 14.27
N LEU A 147 6.79 -4.17 15.19
CA LEU A 147 7.10 -2.75 15.06
C LEU A 147 8.05 -2.49 13.88
N VAL A 148 9.09 -3.29 13.71
CA VAL A 148 10.00 -3.17 12.55
C VAL A 148 9.26 -3.46 11.26
N ASP A 149 8.36 -4.46 11.25
CA ASP A 149 7.49 -4.73 10.11
C ASP A 149 6.55 -3.55 9.80
N LEU A 150 6.01 -2.89 10.83
CA LEU A 150 5.18 -1.68 10.66
C LEU A 150 5.97 -0.55 10.00
N ILE A 151 7.18 -0.27 10.50
CA ILE A 151 8.07 0.74 9.91
C ILE A 151 8.35 0.43 8.43
N GLY A 152 8.73 -0.81 8.16
CA GLY A 152 8.99 -1.29 6.81
C GLY A 152 7.75 -1.22 5.90
N ALA A 153 6.57 -1.56 6.44
CA ALA A 153 5.30 -1.50 5.72
C ALA A 153 4.94 -0.05 5.31
N VAL A 154 5.09 0.92 6.21
CA VAL A 154 4.84 2.35 5.88
C VAL A 154 5.75 2.81 4.75
N GLY A 155 7.04 2.48 4.80
CA GLY A 155 7.99 2.82 3.73
C GLY A 155 7.66 2.12 2.40
N TYR A 156 7.37 0.83 2.45
CA TYR A 156 7.02 0.05 1.26
C TYR A 156 5.70 0.52 0.62
N PHE A 157 4.66 0.77 1.43
CA PHE A 157 3.37 1.26 0.93
C PHE A 157 3.47 2.68 0.36
N SER A 158 4.38 3.51 0.90
CA SER A 158 4.72 4.81 0.31
C SER A 158 5.35 4.64 -1.07
N MET A 159 6.31 3.73 -1.23
CA MET A 159 6.92 3.42 -2.53
C MET A 159 5.87 2.95 -3.55
N LEU A 160 4.93 2.06 -3.16
CA LEU A 160 3.81 1.65 -3.99
C LEU A 160 2.96 2.85 -4.45
N SER A 161 2.59 3.71 -3.51
CA SER A 161 1.76 4.88 -3.76
C SER A 161 2.44 5.86 -4.72
N ILE A 162 3.73 6.12 -4.52
CA ILE A 162 4.53 6.99 -5.39
C ILE A 162 4.58 6.45 -6.82
N VAL A 163 4.84 5.14 -7.00
CA VAL A 163 4.88 4.52 -8.34
C VAL A 163 3.54 4.63 -9.04
N LEU A 164 2.44 4.30 -8.35
CA LEU A 164 1.09 4.36 -8.89
C LEU A 164 0.70 5.79 -9.31
N ASN A 165 1.03 6.77 -8.49
CA ASN A 165 0.76 8.19 -8.76
C ASN A 165 1.63 8.72 -9.89
N ALA A 166 2.94 8.41 -9.89
CA ALA A 166 3.87 8.86 -10.92
C ALA A 166 3.54 8.28 -12.30
N SER A 167 3.11 7.01 -12.36
CA SER A 167 2.72 6.34 -13.61
C SER A 167 1.28 6.63 -14.02
N GLU A 168 0.49 7.28 -13.18
CA GLU A 168 -0.96 7.51 -13.38
C GLU A 168 -1.65 6.19 -13.76
N THR A 169 -1.48 5.17 -12.90
CA THR A 169 -2.07 3.85 -13.12
C THR A 169 -3.60 3.96 -13.20
N ASP A 170 -4.19 3.40 -14.27
CA ASP A 170 -5.62 3.52 -14.55
C ASP A 170 -6.48 2.93 -13.42
N LEU A 171 -7.52 3.67 -13.04
CA LEU A 171 -8.55 3.20 -12.12
C LEU A 171 -9.62 2.40 -12.87
N ASN A 172 -10.05 1.28 -12.30
CA ASN A 172 -11.13 0.45 -12.83
C ASN A 172 -12.50 0.83 -12.24
N ARG A 173 -12.57 1.90 -11.45
CA ARG A 173 -13.79 2.41 -10.79
C ARG A 173 -13.71 3.93 -10.63
N GLU A 174 -14.82 4.53 -10.16
CA GLU A 174 -14.84 5.95 -9.82
C GLU A 174 -13.76 6.29 -8.78
N PRO A 175 -13.13 7.48 -8.90
CA PRO A 175 -12.12 7.94 -7.96
C PRO A 175 -12.66 7.96 -6.53
N PRO A 176 -12.01 7.31 -5.57
CA PRO A 176 -12.50 7.21 -4.19
C PRO A 176 -12.39 8.52 -3.39
N PHE A 177 -11.53 9.44 -3.83
CA PHE A 177 -11.29 10.71 -3.16
C PHE A 177 -11.81 11.86 -4.02
N ALA A 178 -12.86 12.54 -3.54
CA ALA A 178 -13.49 13.63 -4.30
C ALA A 178 -12.67 14.93 -4.28
N ASP A 179 -11.82 15.10 -3.29
CA ASP A 179 -11.06 16.31 -2.98
C ASP A 179 -9.64 16.33 -3.54
N VAL A 180 -9.22 15.26 -4.22
CA VAL A 180 -7.86 15.14 -4.74
C VAL A 180 -7.84 15.03 -6.26
N ARG A 181 -6.67 15.29 -6.84
CA ARG A 181 -6.43 15.16 -8.26
C ARG A 181 -6.76 13.74 -8.72
N GLY A 182 -7.83 13.61 -9.49
CA GLY A 182 -8.12 12.38 -10.23
C GLY A 182 -7.15 12.21 -11.38
N TYR A 183 -6.86 10.97 -11.78
CA TYR A 183 -6.20 10.70 -13.04
C TYR A 183 -7.17 11.09 -14.17
N LYS A 184 -6.98 12.30 -14.71
CA LYS A 184 -7.77 12.71 -15.87
C LYS A 184 -7.28 11.90 -17.06
N LYS A 185 -8.17 11.10 -17.67
CA LYS A 185 -7.97 10.66 -19.04
C LYS A 185 -7.97 11.92 -19.89
N THR A 186 -6.81 12.33 -20.41
CA THR A 186 -6.70 13.32 -21.49
C THR A 186 -7.14 12.68 -22.78
#